data_3a6c76e2aa2dbd3f269af7cbfd48b553
#
_entry.id   3a6c76e2aa2dbd3f269af7cbfd48b553
#
_cell.length_a   1.000
_cell.length_b   1.000
_cell.length_c   1.000
_cell.angle_alpha   90.00
_cell.angle_beta   90.00
_cell.angle_gamma   90.00
#
_symmetry.space_group_name_H-M   'P 1'
#
loop_
_entity.id
_entity.type
_entity.pdbx_description
1 polymer ?
#
loop_
_entity_poly.entity_id
_entity_poly.type
_entity_poly.pdbx_seq_one_letter_code
_entity_poly.pdbx_strand_id
1 'polypeptide(L)'
;MILDFDIEIHVFYFAHTNLCLESIMMITFVFFFYLLKLGVPAKKLVIGAAFYTRIWKDVASINNGLYQSGAATNGIDFKDFDTKLTKDKGWNYFWDEKVQAPYWYNEKEQLFATGDDLKSVEVKTRYAIKKKLGGIM
;
A
#
# COMPACT_ATOMS: atom_id res chain seq x y z
N MET A 1 -27.86 17.18 18.24
CA MET A 1 -26.54 17.67 18.65
C MET A 1 -25.51 16.89 17.87
N ILE A 2 -25.15 17.38 16.69
CA ILE A 2 -24.16 16.75 15.80
C ILE A 2 -22.82 17.17 16.34
N LEU A 3 -22.07 16.22 16.88
CA LEU A 3 -20.67 16.45 17.26
C LEU A 3 -19.87 16.64 15.96
N ASP A 4 -19.52 17.88 15.63
CA ASP A 4 -18.54 18.22 14.61
C ASP A 4 -17.17 17.81 15.13
N PHE A 5 -16.85 16.54 14.97
CA PHE A 5 -15.47 16.11 15.05
C PHE A 5 -14.85 16.28 13.67
N ASP A 6 -13.98 17.28 13.52
CA ASP A 6 -13.00 17.38 12.44
C ASP A 6 -11.96 16.26 12.61
N ILE A 7 -12.40 15.03 12.42
CA ILE A 7 -11.50 13.87 12.40
C ILE A 7 -11.09 13.67 10.95
N GLU A 8 -9.92 14.18 10.58
CA GLU A 8 -9.19 13.67 9.45
C GLU A 8 -8.79 12.23 9.77
N ILE A 9 -9.50 11.26 9.20
CA ILE A 9 -9.17 9.84 9.39
C ILE A 9 -8.00 9.51 8.48
N HIS A 10 -6.80 9.64 9.04
CA HIS A 10 -5.57 9.15 8.41
C HIS A 10 -5.53 7.63 8.56
N VAL A 11 -5.81 6.91 7.48
CA VAL A 11 -5.68 5.46 7.49
C VAL A 11 -4.20 5.08 7.30
N PHE A 12 -3.43 5.23 8.38
CA PHE A 12 -2.12 4.60 8.49
C PHE A 12 -2.32 3.16 8.97
N TYR A 13 -2.35 2.21 8.05
CA TYR A 13 -2.39 0.82 8.45
C TYR A 13 -1.01 0.36 8.91
N PHE A 14 -0.83 0.25 10.21
CA PHE A 14 0.31 -0.43 10.82
C PHE A 14 0.09 -1.95 10.71
N ALA A 15 0.55 -2.55 9.61
CA ALA A 15 0.67 -4.00 9.56
C ALA A 15 1.83 -4.44 10.46
N HIS A 16 1.53 -4.66 11.72
CA HIS A 16 2.43 -5.29 12.69
C HIS A 16 2.25 -6.81 12.71
N THR A 17 1.96 -7.41 11.56
CA THR A 17 1.79 -8.85 11.47
C THR A 17 2.83 -9.44 10.52
N ASN A 18 3.35 -10.61 10.87
CA ASN A 18 4.29 -11.42 10.09
C ASN A 18 3.71 -11.92 8.75
N LEU A 19 2.62 -11.34 8.27
CA LEU A 19 2.02 -11.66 6.97
C LEU A 19 2.39 -10.59 5.95
N CYS A 20 3.13 -11.03 4.97
CA CYS A 20 3.39 -10.29 3.75
C CYS A 20 2.12 -10.20 2.93
N LEU A 21 1.56 -9.02 2.87
CA LEU A 21 0.61 -8.54 1.86
C LEU A 21 -0.64 -9.39 1.55
N GLU A 22 -1.58 -9.54 2.47
CA GLU A 22 -2.97 -9.44 2.05
C GLU A 22 -3.37 -7.97 2.10
N SER A 23 -3.08 -7.29 1.02
CA SER A 23 -3.86 -6.13 0.55
C SER A 23 -3.97 -4.88 1.41
N ILE A 24 -2.89 -4.12 1.55
CA ILE A 24 -3.01 -2.71 1.98
C ILE A 24 -4.00 -1.96 1.06
N MET A 25 -3.97 -2.19 -0.25
CA MET A 25 -4.89 -1.56 -1.21
C MET A 25 -6.32 -2.07 -1.12
N MET A 26 -6.52 -3.39 -1.02
CA MET A 26 -7.87 -3.95 -0.91
C MET A 26 -8.53 -3.57 0.41
N ILE A 27 -7.78 -3.59 1.51
CA ILE A 27 -8.27 -3.13 2.82
C ILE A 27 -8.62 -1.65 2.77
N THR A 28 -7.83 -0.82 2.11
CA THR A 28 -8.11 0.61 1.93
C THR A 28 -9.46 0.80 1.25
N PHE A 29 -9.71 0.17 0.09
CA PHE A 29 -10.96 0.34 -0.64
C PHE A 29 -12.18 -0.23 0.11
N VAL A 30 -12.04 -1.39 0.76
CA VAL A 30 -13.10 -1.98 1.59
C VAL A 30 -13.42 -1.10 2.79
N PHE A 31 -12.39 -0.56 3.45
CA PHE A 31 -12.55 0.33 4.60
C PHE A 31 -13.25 1.64 4.21
N PHE A 32 -12.82 2.29 3.12
CA PHE A 32 -13.48 3.49 2.61
C PHE A 32 -14.93 3.22 2.21
N PHE A 33 -15.20 2.09 1.56
CA PHE A 33 -16.56 1.67 1.23
C PHE A 33 -17.43 1.50 2.48
N TYR A 34 -16.87 0.90 3.53
CA TYR A 34 -17.58 0.72 4.80
C TYR A 34 -17.86 2.04 5.50
N LEU A 35 -16.89 2.95 5.57
CA LEU A 35 -17.07 4.28 6.14
C LEU A 35 -18.14 5.09 5.40
N LEU A 36 -18.16 5.03 4.07
CA LEU A 36 -19.18 5.68 3.26
C LEU A 36 -20.57 5.09 3.52
N LYS A 37 -20.67 3.76 3.71
CA LYS A 37 -21.93 3.10 4.10
C LYS A 37 -22.41 3.51 5.49
N LEU A 38 -21.51 3.78 6.42
CA LEU A 38 -21.84 4.29 7.76
C LEU A 38 -22.24 5.77 7.76
N GLY A 39 -22.27 6.43 6.59
CA GLY A 39 -22.69 7.82 6.45
C GLY A 39 -21.59 8.85 6.71
N VAL A 40 -20.32 8.43 6.77
CA VAL A 40 -19.21 9.39 6.86
C VAL A 40 -19.17 10.22 5.57
N PRO A 41 -19.19 11.56 5.65
CA PRO A 41 -19.16 12.42 4.47
C PRO A 41 -17.90 12.15 3.62
N ALA A 42 -18.07 11.85 2.33
CA ALA A 42 -16.97 11.51 1.43
C ALA A 42 -15.87 12.57 1.42
N LYS A 43 -16.21 13.84 1.52
CA LYS A 43 -15.26 14.97 1.56
C LYS A 43 -14.33 14.99 2.79
N LYS A 44 -14.69 14.27 3.86
CA LYS A 44 -13.85 14.10 5.07
C LYS A 44 -12.89 12.90 4.97
N LEU A 45 -12.96 12.14 3.90
CA LEU A 45 -12.14 10.96 3.68
C LEU A 45 -11.01 11.27 2.69
N VAL A 46 -9.76 11.04 3.11
CA VAL A 46 -8.55 11.26 2.31
C VAL A 46 -7.75 9.96 2.23
N ILE A 47 -7.33 9.57 1.02
CA ILE A 47 -6.53 8.36 0.81
C ILE A 47 -5.05 8.70 0.97
N GLY A 48 -4.32 7.92 1.77
CA GLY A 48 -2.87 8.01 1.86
C GLY A 48 -2.17 7.33 0.68
N ALA A 49 -1.17 8.01 0.09
CA ALA A 49 -0.19 7.41 -0.81
C ALA A 49 1.11 7.18 -0.05
N ALA A 50 1.59 5.94 -0.03
CA ALA A 50 2.82 5.59 0.68
C ALA A 50 4.02 5.86 -0.24
N PHE A 51 4.61 7.06 -0.15
CA PHE A 51 5.83 7.42 -0.90
C PHE A 51 7.09 6.77 -0.32
N TYR A 52 6.97 5.52 0.11
CA TYR A 52 8.01 4.65 0.63
C TYR A 52 7.59 3.19 0.50
N THR A 53 8.57 2.26 0.51
CA THR A 53 8.26 0.84 0.63
C THR A 53 8.26 0.41 2.10
N ARG A 54 7.52 -0.66 2.37
CA ARG A 54 7.79 -1.57 3.49
C ARG A 54 8.53 -2.77 2.95
N ILE A 55 9.53 -3.23 3.69
CA ILE A 55 10.35 -4.38 3.30
C ILE A 55 10.30 -5.45 4.38
N TRP A 56 10.20 -6.70 3.95
CA TRP A 56 10.30 -7.90 4.79
C TRP A 56 11.46 -8.74 4.31
N LYS A 57 12.17 -9.33 5.23
CA LYS A 57 13.24 -10.30 5.01
C LYS A 57 12.78 -11.70 5.39
N ASP A 58 13.57 -12.69 5.00
CA ASP A 58 13.31 -14.11 5.23
C ASP A 58 11.99 -14.57 4.58
N VAL A 59 11.67 -14.00 3.42
CA VAL A 59 10.45 -14.27 2.65
C VAL A 59 10.72 -15.37 1.63
N ALA A 60 9.98 -16.48 1.72
CA ALA A 60 10.12 -17.61 0.80
C ALA A 60 9.84 -17.22 -0.65
N SER A 61 10.54 -17.82 -1.63
CA SER A 61 10.42 -17.52 -3.06
C SER A 61 9.12 -18.02 -3.71
N ILE A 62 8.25 -18.68 -2.95
CA ILE A 62 6.96 -19.17 -3.44
C ILE A 62 6.13 -17.96 -3.91
N ASN A 63 5.63 -18.05 -5.14
CA ASN A 63 4.84 -16.98 -5.76
C ASN A 63 5.54 -15.61 -5.75
N ASN A 64 6.86 -15.58 -5.97
CA ASN A 64 7.70 -14.37 -5.88
C ASN A 64 7.54 -13.62 -4.55
N GLY A 65 7.46 -14.35 -3.45
CA GLY A 65 7.29 -13.80 -2.11
C GLY A 65 5.89 -13.32 -1.77
N LEU A 66 4.95 -13.34 -2.72
CA LEU A 66 3.59 -12.85 -2.50
C LEU A 66 2.83 -13.78 -1.54
N TYR A 67 2.20 -13.19 -0.52
CA TYR A 67 1.47 -13.88 0.56
C TYR A 67 2.34 -14.82 1.41
N GLN A 68 3.63 -14.58 1.47
CA GLN A 68 4.54 -15.31 2.36
C GLN A 68 4.78 -14.53 3.66
N SER A 69 5.15 -15.24 4.72
CA SER A 69 5.59 -14.62 5.97
C SER A 69 7.00 -14.05 5.85
N GLY A 70 7.30 -13.03 6.62
CA GLY A 70 8.63 -12.43 6.68
C GLY A 70 8.78 -11.52 7.90
N ALA A 71 10.00 -11.16 8.24
CA ALA A 71 10.31 -10.22 9.30
C ALA A 71 10.44 -8.80 8.75
N ALA A 72 9.71 -7.84 9.32
CA ALA A 72 9.77 -6.44 8.89
C ALA A 72 11.18 -5.84 9.06
N THR A 73 11.58 -5.01 8.12
CA THR A 73 12.85 -4.28 8.12
C THR A 73 12.68 -2.84 7.61
N ASN A 74 13.75 -2.11 7.43
CA ASN A 74 13.72 -0.72 6.97
C ASN A 74 13.19 -0.63 5.53
N GLY A 75 12.35 0.38 5.28
CA GLY A 75 11.85 0.69 3.95
C GLY A 75 12.81 1.53 3.10
N ILE A 76 12.39 1.80 1.88
CA ILE A 76 13.08 2.66 0.91
C ILE A 76 12.13 3.79 0.55
N ASP A 77 12.61 5.05 0.58
CA ASP A 77 11.85 6.20 0.14
C ASP A 77 11.60 6.17 -1.38
N PHE A 78 10.46 6.67 -1.82
CA PHE A 78 10.08 6.69 -3.24
C PHE A 78 11.14 7.33 -4.14
N LYS A 79 11.79 8.41 -3.70
CA LYS A 79 12.87 9.09 -4.44
C LYS A 79 14.05 8.18 -4.78
N ASP A 80 14.21 7.07 -4.05
CA ASP A 80 15.32 6.13 -4.18
C ASP A 80 14.93 4.84 -4.93
N PHE A 81 13.68 4.69 -5.38
CA PHE A 81 13.22 3.46 -6.05
C PHE A 81 14.05 3.15 -7.28
N ASP A 82 14.28 4.15 -8.15
CA ASP A 82 15.02 3.99 -9.41
C ASP A 82 16.49 3.62 -9.20
N THR A 83 17.02 3.80 -8.00
CA THR A 83 18.41 3.51 -7.67
C THR A 83 18.59 2.31 -6.75
N LYS A 84 17.58 1.96 -5.95
CA LYS A 84 17.68 0.90 -4.95
C LYS A 84 16.87 -0.35 -5.29
N LEU A 85 15.71 -0.22 -5.98
CA LEU A 85 14.86 -1.34 -6.37
C LEU A 85 15.09 -1.76 -7.83
N THR A 86 16.36 -2.00 -8.19
CA THR A 86 16.78 -2.24 -9.56
C THR A 86 17.15 -3.72 -9.80
N LYS A 87 17.09 -4.17 -11.07
CA LYS A 87 17.40 -5.55 -11.45
C LYS A 87 18.85 -5.93 -11.18
N ASP A 88 19.80 -5.01 -11.36
CA ASP A 88 21.21 -5.21 -11.05
C ASP A 88 21.47 -5.44 -9.56
N LYS A 89 20.55 -4.97 -8.68
CA LYS A 89 20.54 -5.24 -7.24
C LYS A 89 19.69 -6.43 -6.85
N GLY A 90 19.24 -7.21 -7.82
CA GLY A 90 18.46 -8.44 -7.60
C GLY A 90 16.95 -8.24 -7.43
N TRP A 91 16.43 -7.02 -7.54
CA TRP A 91 15.01 -6.76 -7.41
C TRP A 91 14.27 -6.95 -8.74
N ASN A 92 13.16 -7.69 -8.69
CA ASN A 92 12.21 -7.84 -9.78
C ASN A 92 10.90 -7.17 -9.40
N TYR A 93 10.39 -6.32 -10.29
CA TYR A 93 9.11 -5.65 -10.15
C TYR A 93 7.97 -6.55 -10.59
N PHE A 94 6.89 -6.55 -9.83
CA PHE A 94 5.64 -7.24 -10.13
C PHE A 94 4.45 -6.33 -9.84
N TRP A 95 3.33 -6.65 -10.45
CA TRP A 95 2.05 -5.99 -10.22
C TRP A 95 1.00 -7.01 -9.85
N ASP A 96 0.33 -6.82 -8.72
CA ASP A 96 -0.81 -7.66 -8.34
C ASP A 96 -2.10 -7.04 -8.89
N GLU A 97 -2.68 -7.69 -9.90
CA GLU A 97 -3.92 -7.23 -10.55
C GLU A 97 -5.14 -7.29 -9.62
N LYS A 98 -5.14 -8.19 -8.64
CA LYS A 98 -6.26 -8.35 -7.72
C LYS A 98 -6.36 -7.18 -6.75
N VAL A 99 -5.22 -6.77 -6.20
CA VAL A 99 -5.14 -5.67 -5.23
C VAL A 99 -4.73 -4.34 -5.85
N GLN A 100 -4.38 -4.31 -7.14
CA GLN A 100 -3.96 -3.12 -7.88
C GLN A 100 -2.77 -2.40 -7.21
N ALA A 101 -1.76 -3.18 -6.81
CA ALA A 101 -0.58 -2.67 -6.12
C ALA A 101 0.72 -3.27 -6.67
N PRO A 102 1.83 -2.49 -6.65
CA PRO A 102 3.13 -2.98 -7.00
C PRO A 102 3.78 -3.73 -5.85
N TYR A 103 4.65 -4.67 -6.18
CA TYR A 103 5.59 -5.26 -5.26
C TYR A 103 6.89 -5.61 -5.95
N TRP A 104 7.95 -5.73 -5.17
CA TRP A 104 9.27 -6.12 -5.62
C TRP A 104 9.73 -7.33 -4.81
N TYR A 105 10.37 -8.28 -5.47
CA TYR A 105 10.96 -9.43 -4.81
C TYR A 105 12.42 -9.61 -5.21
N ASN A 106 13.28 -9.80 -4.22
CA ASN A 106 14.68 -10.15 -4.38
C ASN A 106 14.86 -11.59 -3.92
N GLU A 107 14.91 -12.51 -4.88
CA GLU A 107 14.98 -13.94 -4.59
C GLU A 107 16.30 -14.33 -3.90
N LYS A 108 17.42 -13.69 -4.30
CA LYS A 108 18.74 -13.99 -3.74
C LYS A 108 18.84 -13.64 -2.26
N GLU A 109 18.25 -12.53 -1.87
CA GLU A 109 18.29 -12.04 -0.49
C GLU A 109 17.01 -12.36 0.29
N GLN A 110 16.03 -13.02 -0.35
CA GLN A 110 14.72 -13.33 0.21
C GLN A 110 14.02 -12.11 0.80
N LEU A 111 14.10 -10.98 0.06
CA LEU A 111 13.48 -9.73 0.44
C LEU A 111 12.23 -9.48 -0.39
N PHE A 112 11.16 -9.08 0.29
CA PHE A 112 9.93 -8.62 -0.33
C PHE A 112 9.69 -7.16 0.02
N ALA A 113 9.32 -6.35 -0.97
CA ALA A 113 9.00 -4.93 -0.78
C ALA A 113 7.67 -4.59 -1.41
N THR A 114 6.90 -3.72 -0.77
CA THR A 114 5.70 -3.10 -1.37
C THR A 114 5.57 -1.66 -0.93
N GLY A 115 4.94 -0.85 -1.75
CA GLY A 115 4.71 0.58 -1.54
C GLY A 115 3.82 1.12 -2.66
N ASP A 116 3.75 2.42 -2.81
CA ASP A 116 3.07 3.03 -3.94
C ASP A 116 4.06 3.45 -5.03
N ASP A 117 3.69 3.18 -6.27
CA ASP A 117 4.33 3.71 -7.47
C ASP A 117 3.36 4.64 -8.23
N LEU A 118 3.79 5.17 -9.37
CA LEU A 118 2.96 6.05 -10.19
C LEU A 118 1.64 5.38 -10.62
N LYS A 119 1.68 4.07 -10.93
CA LYS A 119 0.51 3.31 -11.38
C LYS A 119 -0.51 3.13 -10.23
N SER A 120 -0.07 2.76 -9.04
CA SER A 120 -0.96 2.58 -7.89
C SER A 120 -1.52 3.91 -7.39
N VAL A 121 -0.74 4.98 -7.41
CA VAL A 121 -1.21 6.35 -7.09
C VAL A 121 -2.27 6.79 -8.08
N GLU A 122 -2.12 6.49 -9.38
CA GLU A 122 -3.17 6.78 -10.38
C GLU A 122 -4.47 6.02 -10.06
N VAL A 123 -4.39 4.73 -9.71
CA VAL A 123 -5.57 3.94 -9.31
C VAL A 123 -6.27 4.55 -8.09
N LYS A 124 -5.51 4.92 -7.05
CA LYS A 124 -6.02 5.58 -5.85
C LYS A 124 -6.68 6.92 -6.18
N THR A 125 -6.05 7.72 -7.03
CA THR A 125 -6.57 9.04 -7.46
C THR A 125 -7.88 8.89 -8.22
N ARG A 126 -7.96 7.97 -9.17
CA ARG A 126 -9.21 7.66 -9.90
C ARG A 126 -10.33 7.22 -8.96
N TYR A 127 -10.00 6.41 -7.95
CA TYR A 127 -10.98 5.99 -6.94
C TYR A 127 -11.47 7.18 -6.10
N ALA A 128 -10.56 8.04 -5.64
CA ALA A 128 -10.91 9.25 -4.87
C ALA A 128 -11.85 10.16 -5.65
N ILE A 129 -11.56 10.41 -6.93
CA ILE A 129 -12.41 11.21 -7.83
C ILE A 129 -13.78 10.54 -8.00
N LYS A 130 -13.82 9.23 -8.33
CA LYS A 130 -15.06 8.47 -8.54
C LYS A 130 -15.97 8.48 -7.32
N LYS A 131 -15.39 8.42 -6.12
CA LYS A 131 -16.12 8.42 -4.85
C LYS A 131 -16.33 9.81 -4.25
N LYS A 132 -15.85 10.86 -4.93
CA LYS A 132 -15.91 12.27 -4.49
C LYS A 132 -15.33 12.45 -3.08
N LEU A 133 -14.21 11.75 -2.80
CA LEU A 133 -13.49 11.86 -1.53
C LEU A 133 -12.86 13.25 -1.37
N GLY A 134 -12.36 13.54 -0.15
CA GLY A 134 -11.68 14.79 0.16
C GLY A 134 -10.37 14.97 -0.60
N GLY A 135 -9.70 13.87 -0.96
CA GLY A 135 -8.46 13.91 -1.73
C GLY A 135 -7.58 12.69 -1.57
N ILE A 136 -6.32 12.89 -1.96
CA ILE A 136 -5.21 11.96 -1.76
C ILE A 136 -4.04 12.75 -1.15
N MET A 137 -3.29 12.17 -0.25
CA MET A 137 -2.17 12.80 0.44
C MET A 137 -0.92 11.91 0.43
#